data_70d82c3a43aa44f1cb7c52ff189314f9
#
_entry.id   70d82c3a43aa44f1cb7c52ff189314f9
#
_cell.length_a   1.000
_cell.length_b   1.000
_cell.length_c   1.000
_cell.angle_alpha   90.00
_cell.angle_beta   90.00
_cell.angle_gamma   90.00
#
_symmetry.space_group_name_H-M   'P 1'
#
loop_
_entity.id
_entity.type
_entity.pdbx_description
1 polymer ?
#
loop_
_entity_poly.entity_id
_entity_poly.type
_entity_poly.pdbx_seq_one_letter_code
_entity_poly.pdbx_strand_id
1 'polypeptide(L)'
;MREGDTVNVFDRAVAAVAPVHAAKRAAARAALKIIDSGYGNYGANLTKKSLRGWEFYGGSAKEDIEDNIDILRQRSRDAYMGIPTASAALKTMRTNVIAGGLMPAPQIDAEFLGLTPEDAEKLQAQIVREFALWADTPVCDADRVDNFYKLQQLTFLSYAMNGDAIVLLPTKEQTGQPYSLRVRLVEADRVCSPDGFDRLVPCTVQGHDVHCLVQGVETDADGMVVAYWVCDRHPLASNAYTSGGPHWTRVEAYTKTTGRRNVLHVMNRERAGQRRGVPMLAPVLEALKQLSRYTDAEITAAVLSAMFTVFVKQGVASDARPFGEMLPPDMLIDAQDQSSIELGPGAILSLNPGEDVEFADPKHPNTGYDAFTNALIRQIGAALEIPPEVLFKQFTTSYSAARGALNEFWRTCSMQRDWFTDDFCQPIYEEWFAEAVARGRIAAPGFFADPAIRKAYTACAWNGPARKIGRAHV
;
A
#
# COMPACT_ATOMS: atom_id res chain seq x y z
N MET A 1 -17.02 52.32 0.25
CA MET A 1 -18.42 52.31 0.74
C MET A 1 -18.88 50.84 0.64
N ARG A 2 -18.98 50.16 1.78
CA ARG A 2 -19.48 48.78 1.84
C ARG A 2 -20.99 48.85 1.74
N GLU A 3 -21.61 48.17 0.77
CA GLU A 3 -23.05 48.01 0.64
C GLU A 3 -23.64 47.53 1.95
N GLY A 4 -24.47 48.41 2.53
CA GLY A 4 -25.00 48.24 3.85
C GLY A 4 -26.04 47.14 3.98
N ASP A 5 -26.07 46.56 5.14
CA ASP A 5 -27.13 45.70 5.65
C ASP A 5 -28.49 46.39 5.46
N THR A 6 -29.18 46.09 4.36
CA THR A 6 -30.56 46.53 4.18
C THR A 6 -31.43 45.72 5.12
N VAL A 7 -31.74 46.29 6.26
CA VAL A 7 -32.76 45.77 7.18
C VAL A 7 -34.07 45.59 6.39
N ASN A 8 -34.49 44.37 6.13
CA ASN A 8 -35.65 44.05 5.33
C ASN A 8 -36.89 44.70 5.94
N VAL A 9 -37.84 45.16 5.10
CA VAL A 9 -39.09 45.80 5.54
C VAL A 9 -39.82 44.97 6.58
N PHE A 10 -39.80 43.67 6.50
CA PHE A 10 -40.33 42.72 7.50
C PHE A 10 -39.63 42.85 8.84
N ASP A 11 -38.32 43.05 8.88
CA ASP A 11 -37.60 43.17 10.17
C ASP A 11 -37.88 44.51 10.85
N ARG A 12 -38.15 45.56 10.11
CA ARG A 12 -38.60 46.83 10.65
C ARG A 12 -39.98 46.71 11.27
N ALA A 13 -40.91 45.99 10.61
CA ALA A 13 -42.22 45.73 11.14
C ALA A 13 -42.17 44.88 12.42
N VAL A 14 -41.37 43.82 12.43
CA VAL A 14 -41.16 42.98 13.63
C VAL A 14 -40.48 43.71 14.76
N ALA A 15 -39.57 44.66 14.48
CA ALA A 15 -38.92 45.48 15.50
C ALA A 15 -39.89 46.46 16.18
N ALA A 16 -40.87 46.97 15.42
CA ALA A 16 -41.90 47.87 15.98
C ALA A 16 -42.93 47.15 16.87
N VAL A 17 -43.26 45.88 16.57
CA VAL A 17 -44.31 45.11 17.30
C VAL A 17 -43.73 44.21 18.38
N ALA A 18 -42.53 43.62 18.17
CA ALA A 18 -41.91 42.66 19.07
C ALA A 18 -40.38 42.81 19.10
N PRO A 19 -39.82 43.80 19.78
CA PRO A 19 -38.40 44.13 19.74
C PRO A 19 -37.49 42.99 20.21
N VAL A 20 -37.90 42.18 21.14
CA VAL A 20 -37.16 41.02 21.64
C VAL A 20 -37.02 39.91 20.54
N HIS A 21 -38.06 39.69 19.73
CA HIS A 21 -38.02 38.77 18.61
C HIS A 21 -37.16 39.30 17.47
N ALA A 22 -37.17 40.60 17.19
CA ALA A 22 -36.30 41.25 16.21
C ALA A 22 -34.82 41.12 16.60
N ALA A 23 -34.48 41.33 17.88
CA ALA A 23 -33.13 41.15 18.40
C ALA A 23 -32.65 39.66 18.27
N LYS A 24 -33.50 38.68 18.61
CA LYS A 24 -33.19 37.25 18.42
C LYS A 24 -32.97 36.89 16.96
N ARG A 25 -33.76 37.41 16.05
CA ARG A 25 -33.59 37.24 14.59
C ARG A 25 -32.31 37.88 14.06
N ALA A 26 -31.97 39.07 14.50
CA ALA A 26 -30.73 39.76 14.15
C ALA A 26 -29.51 38.98 14.67
N ALA A 27 -29.55 38.53 15.91
CA ALA A 27 -28.51 37.69 16.50
C ALA A 27 -28.35 36.35 15.76
N ALA A 28 -29.44 35.70 15.37
CA ALA A 28 -29.42 34.44 14.59
C ALA A 28 -28.83 34.70 13.20
N ARG A 29 -29.13 35.82 12.54
CA ARG A 29 -28.50 36.18 11.25
C ARG A 29 -27.01 36.49 11.39
N ALA A 30 -26.63 37.21 12.45
CA ALA A 30 -25.23 37.47 12.73
C ALA A 30 -24.46 36.15 13.01
N ALA A 31 -25.07 35.23 13.76
CA ALA A 31 -24.51 33.91 13.97
C ALA A 31 -24.38 33.10 12.67
N LEU A 32 -25.39 33.15 11.79
CA LEU A 32 -25.30 32.52 10.46
C LEU A 32 -24.22 33.15 9.58
N LYS A 33 -24.07 34.47 9.60
CA LYS A 33 -22.96 35.15 8.89
C LYS A 33 -21.58 34.76 9.43
N ILE A 34 -21.46 34.50 10.71
CA ILE A 34 -20.21 34.02 11.33
C ILE A 34 -19.94 32.59 10.92
N ILE A 35 -20.97 31.73 10.90
CA ILE A 35 -20.85 30.34 10.41
C ILE A 35 -20.43 30.28 8.95
N ASP A 36 -20.95 31.19 8.12
CA ASP A 36 -20.59 31.31 6.70
C ASP A 36 -19.34 32.17 6.45
N SER A 37 -18.57 32.51 7.48
CA SER A 37 -17.32 33.30 7.32
C SER A 37 -16.11 32.34 7.12
N GLY A 38 -15.03 32.81 6.49
CA GLY A 38 -13.81 32.04 6.31
C GLY A 38 -14.06 30.75 5.50
N TYR A 39 -13.62 29.58 6.01
CA TYR A 39 -13.82 28.28 5.36
C TYR A 39 -15.30 27.88 5.20
N GLY A 40 -16.24 28.43 6.00
CA GLY A 40 -17.67 28.26 5.80
C GLY A 40 -18.19 28.78 4.48
N ASN A 41 -17.47 29.71 3.83
CA ASN A 41 -17.75 30.17 2.48
C ASN A 41 -17.12 29.30 1.38
N TYR A 42 -16.22 28.39 1.71
CA TYR A 42 -15.46 27.53 0.80
C TYR A 42 -15.74 26.05 1.05
N GLY A 43 -14.73 25.29 1.45
CA GLY A 43 -14.80 23.83 1.59
C GLY A 43 -15.71 23.31 2.72
N ALA A 44 -15.95 24.12 3.76
CA ALA A 44 -16.84 23.76 4.86
C ALA A 44 -18.31 24.23 4.66
N ASN A 45 -18.68 24.68 3.47
CA ASN A 45 -20.01 25.16 3.18
C ASN A 45 -21.00 23.99 2.97
N LEU A 46 -22.09 23.95 3.74
CA LEU A 46 -23.08 22.88 3.69
C LEU A 46 -24.17 23.06 2.62
N THR A 47 -24.30 24.25 2.06
CA THR A 47 -25.40 24.61 1.16
C THR A 47 -24.98 24.83 -0.28
N LYS A 48 -23.68 24.95 -0.55
CA LYS A 48 -23.14 25.17 -1.90
C LYS A 48 -23.46 24.02 -2.85
N LYS A 49 -24.00 24.33 -4.03
CA LYS A 49 -24.33 23.33 -5.04
C LYS A 49 -23.15 22.44 -5.45
N SER A 50 -21.94 23.02 -5.51
CA SER A 50 -20.71 22.31 -5.86
C SER A 50 -20.24 21.30 -4.79
N LEU A 51 -20.74 21.41 -3.55
CA LEU A 51 -20.43 20.52 -2.43
C LEU A 51 -21.64 19.65 -2.06
N ARG A 52 -22.71 19.72 -2.82
CA ARG A 52 -23.93 18.95 -2.56
C ARG A 52 -23.65 17.44 -2.70
N GLY A 53 -24.02 16.68 -1.68
CA GLY A 53 -23.76 15.24 -1.63
C GLY A 53 -22.37 14.86 -1.12
N TRP A 54 -21.54 15.83 -0.80
CA TRP A 54 -20.30 15.56 -0.08
C TRP A 54 -20.60 15.50 1.41
N GLU A 55 -20.66 14.28 1.90
CA GLU A 55 -20.91 14.00 3.31
C GLU A 55 -19.66 14.32 4.16
N PHE A 56 -19.87 14.68 5.42
CA PHE A 56 -18.81 15.14 6.33
C PHE A 56 -18.82 14.34 7.65
N TYR A 57 -18.86 13.02 7.53
CA TYR A 57 -18.67 12.12 8.67
C TYR A 57 -17.19 11.92 8.90
N GLY A 58 -16.69 12.43 10.04
CA GLY A 58 -15.32 12.21 10.48
C GLY A 58 -15.32 11.22 11.64
N GLY A 59 -14.70 10.06 11.44
CA GLY A 59 -14.42 9.08 12.48
C GLY A 59 -13.03 9.26 13.09
N SER A 60 -12.70 8.49 14.11
CA SER A 60 -11.34 8.30 14.60
C SER A 60 -10.51 7.48 13.60
N ALA A 61 -9.21 7.30 13.86
CA ALA A 61 -8.37 6.42 13.04
C ALA A 61 -8.91 4.98 12.99
N LYS A 62 -9.65 4.57 14.03
CA LYS A 62 -10.28 3.24 14.08
C LYS A 62 -11.36 3.09 13.01
N GLU A 63 -12.35 3.99 13.00
CA GLU A 63 -13.49 3.90 12.09
C GLU A 63 -13.09 4.17 10.64
N ASP A 64 -12.20 5.16 10.41
CA ASP A 64 -11.82 5.55 9.05
C ASP A 64 -10.82 4.57 8.41
N ILE A 65 -9.94 3.96 9.21
CA ILE A 65 -8.83 3.13 8.72
C ILE A 65 -8.97 1.67 9.18
N GLU A 66 -8.94 1.43 10.52
CA GLU A 66 -8.74 0.10 11.05
C GLU A 66 -9.92 -0.85 10.80
N ASP A 67 -11.15 -0.35 10.78
CA ASP A 67 -12.35 -1.12 10.45
C ASP A 67 -12.42 -1.49 8.94
N ASN A 68 -11.67 -0.77 8.09
CA ASN A 68 -11.63 -1.01 6.66
C ASN A 68 -10.38 -1.80 6.20
N ILE A 69 -9.43 -2.06 7.10
CA ILE A 69 -8.10 -2.53 6.74
C ILE A 69 -8.12 -3.92 6.08
N ASP A 70 -8.98 -4.83 6.53
CA ASP A 70 -9.06 -6.19 6.00
C ASP A 70 -9.49 -6.19 4.52
N ILE A 71 -10.47 -5.35 4.18
CA ILE A 71 -10.93 -5.19 2.79
C ILE A 71 -9.83 -4.53 1.94
N LEU A 72 -9.17 -3.51 2.46
CA LEU A 72 -8.09 -2.81 1.75
C LEU A 72 -6.91 -3.74 1.45
N ARG A 73 -6.50 -4.58 2.41
CA ARG A 73 -5.43 -5.58 2.23
C ARG A 73 -5.78 -6.61 1.17
N GLN A 74 -6.97 -7.18 1.23
CA GLN A 74 -7.44 -8.18 0.27
C GLN A 74 -7.47 -7.59 -1.14
N ARG A 75 -8.03 -6.39 -1.31
CA ARG A 75 -8.08 -5.70 -2.61
C ARG A 75 -6.69 -5.30 -3.11
N SER A 76 -5.81 -4.87 -2.23
CA SER A 76 -4.42 -4.52 -2.59
C SER A 76 -3.65 -5.75 -3.08
N ARG A 77 -3.82 -6.91 -2.44
CA ARG A 77 -3.23 -8.19 -2.88
C ARG A 77 -3.82 -8.66 -4.21
N ASP A 78 -5.14 -8.57 -4.37
CA ASP A 78 -5.81 -8.90 -5.65
C ASP A 78 -5.28 -8.00 -6.78
N ALA A 79 -5.19 -6.70 -6.53
CA ALA A 79 -4.62 -5.76 -7.49
C ALA A 79 -3.14 -6.05 -7.81
N TYR A 80 -2.32 -6.41 -6.82
CA TYR A 80 -0.93 -6.78 -7.05
C TYR A 80 -0.80 -8.05 -7.91
N MET A 81 -1.67 -9.04 -7.71
CA MET A 81 -1.65 -10.29 -8.47
C MET A 81 -2.25 -10.14 -9.87
N GLY A 82 -3.34 -9.37 -10.01
CA GLY A 82 -4.14 -9.34 -11.23
C GLY A 82 -3.98 -8.10 -12.10
N ILE A 83 -3.48 -6.97 -11.56
CA ILE A 83 -3.37 -5.70 -12.31
C ILE A 83 -1.90 -5.37 -12.58
N PRO A 84 -1.43 -5.41 -13.84
CA PRO A 84 -0.01 -5.19 -14.18
C PRO A 84 0.55 -3.86 -13.64
N THR A 85 -0.22 -2.77 -13.72
CA THR A 85 0.19 -1.44 -13.23
C THR A 85 0.40 -1.43 -11.73
N ALA A 86 -0.45 -2.10 -10.94
CA ALA A 86 -0.30 -2.23 -9.50
C ALA A 86 0.96 -3.03 -9.12
N SER A 87 1.16 -4.17 -9.80
CA SER A 87 2.37 -4.99 -9.63
C SER A 87 3.64 -4.22 -9.98
N ALA A 88 3.60 -3.44 -11.09
CA ALA A 88 4.72 -2.60 -11.51
C ALA A 88 5.06 -1.53 -10.48
N ALA A 89 4.06 -0.85 -9.91
CA ALA A 89 4.25 0.19 -8.88
C ALA A 89 4.98 -0.37 -7.66
N LEU A 90 4.46 -1.43 -7.03
CA LEU A 90 5.05 -2.00 -5.82
C LEU A 90 6.44 -2.60 -6.06
N LYS A 91 6.65 -3.28 -7.20
CA LYS A 91 7.97 -3.81 -7.57
C LYS A 91 8.98 -2.69 -7.85
N THR A 92 8.54 -1.60 -8.46
CA THR A 92 9.39 -0.44 -8.73
C THR A 92 9.83 0.22 -7.42
N MET A 93 8.91 0.42 -6.47
CA MET A 93 9.25 0.94 -5.14
C MET A 93 10.25 0.02 -4.43
N ARG A 94 9.96 -1.28 -4.32
CA ARG A 94 10.90 -2.25 -3.71
C ARG A 94 12.29 -2.19 -4.34
N THR A 95 12.36 -2.14 -5.68
CA THR A 95 13.64 -2.14 -6.39
C THR A 95 14.44 -0.86 -6.16
N ASN A 96 13.79 0.30 -6.04
CA ASN A 96 14.49 1.57 -5.86
C ASN A 96 14.77 1.91 -4.39
N VAL A 97 13.98 1.38 -3.45
CA VAL A 97 14.19 1.58 -2.01
C VAL A 97 15.22 0.59 -1.47
N ILE A 98 15.00 -0.71 -1.69
CA ILE A 98 15.79 -1.80 -1.11
C ILE A 98 16.83 -2.37 -2.09
N ALA A 99 16.47 -2.53 -3.36
CA ALA A 99 17.27 -3.23 -4.38
C ALA A 99 17.72 -4.63 -3.94
N GLY A 100 19.03 -4.88 -3.92
CA GLY A 100 19.61 -6.15 -3.48
C GLY A 100 19.70 -6.33 -1.97
N GLY A 101 19.31 -5.32 -1.19
CA GLY A 101 19.42 -5.25 0.26
C GLY A 101 20.24 -4.05 0.70
N LEU A 102 19.94 -3.56 1.89
CA LEU A 102 20.65 -2.44 2.54
C LEU A 102 21.79 -3.01 3.37
N MET A 103 23.00 -2.61 3.04
CA MET A 103 24.22 -3.09 3.69
C MET A 103 24.59 -2.21 4.88
N PRO A 104 24.93 -2.76 6.05
CA PRO A 104 25.37 -1.98 7.19
C PRO A 104 26.74 -1.37 6.95
N ALA A 105 26.90 -0.12 7.32
CA ALA A 105 28.16 0.60 7.41
C ALA A 105 28.30 1.16 8.84
N PRO A 106 28.90 0.42 9.79
CA PRO A 106 29.04 0.86 11.16
C PRO A 106 29.73 2.21 11.23
N GLN A 107 29.20 3.12 12.05
CA GLN A 107 29.71 4.47 12.29
C GLN A 107 29.89 4.66 13.78
N ILE A 108 30.88 3.95 14.37
CA ILE A 108 31.13 4.00 15.78
C ILE A 108 31.61 5.42 16.16
N ASP A 109 31.04 5.96 17.23
CA ASP A 109 31.49 7.23 17.82
C ASP A 109 32.80 7.01 18.62
N ALA A 110 33.92 7.06 17.88
CA ALA A 110 35.25 6.78 18.43
C ALA A 110 35.65 7.80 19.49
N GLU A 111 35.29 9.07 19.32
CA GLU A 111 35.63 10.16 20.27
C GLU A 111 34.92 9.93 21.61
N PHE A 112 33.62 9.68 21.59
CA PHE A 112 32.83 9.40 22.79
C PHE A 112 33.29 8.14 23.53
N LEU A 113 33.71 7.10 22.79
CA LEU A 113 34.17 5.84 23.34
C LEU A 113 35.65 5.85 23.75
N GLY A 114 36.39 6.93 23.49
CA GLY A 114 37.82 7.04 23.76
C GLY A 114 38.68 6.08 22.93
N LEU A 115 38.24 5.71 21.74
CA LEU A 115 38.96 4.85 20.82
C LEU A 115 39.86 5.65 19.90
N THR A 116 41.03 5.08 19.55
CA THR A 116 41.82 5.66 18.46
C THR A 116 41.11 5.43 17.12
N PRO A 117 41.33 6.29 16.10
CA PRO A 117 40.74 6.08 14.76
C PRO A 117 41.06 4.70 14.15
N GLU A 118 42.30 4.22 14.39
CA GLU A 118 42.76 2.90 13.93
C GLU A 118 42.03 1.74 14.62
N ASP A 119 41.77 1.85 15.93
CA ASP A 119 41.04 0.83 16.69
C ASP A 119 39.54 0.83 16.31
N ALA A 120 38.96 2.01 16.08
CA ALA A 120 37.59 2.13 15.59
C ALA A 120 37.43 1.49 14.19
N GLU A 121 38.38 1.72 13.26
CA GLU A 121 38.35 1.11 11.93
C GLU A 121 38.48 -0.43 12.01
N LYS A 122 39.39 -0.95 12.85
CA LYS A 122 39.54 -2.39 13.10
C LYS A 122 38.25 -3.01 13.66
N LEU A 123 37.64 -2.32 14.63
CA LEU A 123 36.37 -2.77 15.23
C LEU A 123 35.23 -2.74 14.25
N GLN A 124 35.06 -1.69 13.43
CA GLN A 124 34.09 -1.59 12.38
C GLN A 124 34.24 -2.74 11.35
N ALA A 125 35.47 -3.02 10.92
CA ALA A 125 35.76 -4.13 10.02
C ALA A 125 35.45 -5.50 10.67
N GLN A 126 35.66 -5.66 11.96
CA GLN A 126 35.27 -6.87 12.70
C GLN A 126 33.74 -7.01 12.75
N ILE A 127 33.02 -5.94 13.05
CA ILE A 127 31.56 -5.93 13.11
C ILE A 127 30.95 -6.34 11.77
N VAL A 128 31.44 -5.79 10.65
CA VAL A 128 30.95 -6.15 9.31
C VAL A 128 31.15 -7.64 9.03
N ARG A 129 32.33 -8.19 9.36
CA ARG A 129 32.59 -9.62 9.16
C ARG A 129 31.71 -10.52 10.04
N GLU A 130 31.52 -10.14 11.31
CA GLU A 130 30.67 -10.89 12.23
C GLU A 130 29.18 -10.82 11.84
N PHE A 131 28.73 -9.66 11.40
CA PHE A 131 27.36 -9.49 10.90
C PHE A 131 27.11 -10.35 9.65
N ALA A 132 28.07 -10.41 8.73
CA ALA A 132 27.97 -11.21 7.51
C ALA A 132 27.80 -12.72 7.81
N LEU A 133 28.42 -13.24 8.89
CA LEU A 133 28.23 -14.65 9.30
C LEU A 133 26.76 -14.99 9.61
N TRP A 134 25.99 -14.01 10.04
CA TRP A 134 24.58 -14.14 10.36
C TRP A 134 23.69 -13.70 9.20
N ALA A 135 23.95 -12.53 8.60
CA ALA A 135 23.11 -11.89 7.63
C ALA A 135 23.12 -12.51 6.22
N ASP A 136 24.29 -13.05 5.79
CA ASP A 136 24.46 -13.62 4.45
C ASP A 136 23.87 -15.04 4.34
N THR A 137 23.53 -15.65 5.46
CA THR A 137 23.04 -17.03 5.53
C THR A 137 21.56 -17.10 5.87
N PRO A 138 20.85 -18.18 5.48
CA PRO A 138 19.44 -18.39 5.88
C PRO A 138 19.26 -18.64 7.37
N VAL A 139 20.33 -18.68 8.15
CA VAL A 139 20.28 -18.87 9.60
C VAL A 139 19.61 -17.68 10.32
N CYS A 140 19.71 -16.49 9.77
CA CYS A 140 19.01 -15.31 10.31
C CYS A 140 17.49 -15.44 10.23
N ASP A 141 16.97 -16.21 9.27
CA ASP A 141 15.55 -16.45 9.08
C ASP A 141 15.05 -17.59 9.99
N ALA A 142 13.92 -17.36 10.68
CA ALA A 142 13.29 -18.39 11.50
C ALA A 142 12.77 -19.56 10.67
N ASP A 143 12.38 -19.32 9.43
CA ASP A 143 11.89 -20.31 8.47
C ASP A 143 13.03 -20.93 7.64
N ARG A 144 14.24 -20.41 7.74
CA ARG A 144 15.48 -20.86 7.07
C ARG A 144 15.43 -20.87 5.54
N VAL A 145 14.74 -19.92 4.96
CA VAL A 145 14.58 -19.80 3.50
C VAL A 145 15.45 -18.68 2.97
N ASP A 146 15.40 -17.52 3.60
CA ASP A 146 15.98 -16.28 3.10
C ASP A 146 17.12 -15.76 3.98
N ASN A 147 18.06 -15.04 3.37
CA ASN A 147 19.05 -14.28 4.09
C ASN A 147 18.47 -12.90 4.50
N PHE A 148 19.21 -12.15 5.32
CA PHE A 148 18.72 -10.88 5.85
C PHE A 148 18.34 -9.87 4.77
N TYR A 149 19.04 -9.85 3.65
CA TYR A 149 18.79 -8.91 2.57
C TYR A 149 17.53 -9.24 1.76
N LYS A 150 17.22 -10.51 1.62
CA LYS A 150 15.95 -10.95 1.03
C LYS A 150 14.78 -10.73 1.98
N LEU A 151 15.00 -10.91 3.29
CA LEU A 151 14.00 -10.57 4.32
C LEU A 151 13.67 -9.07 4.29
N GLN A 152 14.64 -8.19 4.06
CA GLN A 152 14.37 -6.75 3.85
C GLN A 152 13.42 -6.52 2.67
N GLN A 153 13.69 -7.17 1.52
CA GLN A 153 12.85 -7.05 0.33
C GLN A 153 11.43 -7.57 0.57
N LEU A 154 11.31 -8.71 1.26
CA LEU A 154 10.02 -9.33 1.58
C LEU A 154 9.23 -8.48 2.57
N THR A 155 9.90 -7.95 3.60
CA THR A 155 9.28 -7.08 4.61
C THR A 155 8.80 -5.78 3.99
N PHE A 156 9.61 -5.14 3.13
CA PHE A 156 9.19 -3.92 2.43
C PHE A 156 8.02 -4.17 1.49
N LEU A 157 8.02 -5.29 0.75
CA LEU A 157 6.90 -5.64 -0.12
C LEU A 157 5.63 -5.95 0.68
N SER A 158 5.76 -6.65 1.82
CA SER A 158 4.64 -6.92 2.73
C SER A 158 4.04 -5.61 3.25
N TYR A 159 4.89 -4.68 3.72
CA TYR A 159 4.47 -3.35 4.13
C TYR A 159 3.73 -2.61 3.00
N ALA A 160 4.32 -2.51 1.82
CA ALA A 160 3.76 -1.77 0.71
C ALA A 160 2.41 -2.35 0.23
N MET A 161 2.27 -3.68 0.27
CA MET A 161 1.09 -4.40 -0.19
C MET A 161 -0.02 -4.45 0.87
N ASN A 162 0.33 -4.65 2.16
CA ASN A 162 -0.64 -4.87 3.23
C ASN A 162 -0.82 -3.66 4.15
N GLY A 163 0.05 -2.64 4.02
CA GLY A 163 0.06 -1.44 4.85
C GLY A 163 1.02 -1.54 6.04
N ASP A 164 1.21 -2.74 6.56
CA ASP A 164 2.18 -3.02 7.61
C ASP A 164 2.88 -4.38 7.43
N ALA A 165 3.99 -4.55 8.14
CA ALA A 165 4.68 -5.82 8.27
C ALA A 165 5.05 -6.04 9.75
N ILE A 166 4.69 -7.21 10.27
CA ILE A 166 4.97 -7.59 11.65
C ILE A 166 6.13 -8.56 11.65
N VAL A 167 7.16 -8.24 12.42
CA VAL A 167 8.38 -9.05 12.50
C VAL A 167 8.64 -9.46 13.94
N LEU A 168 8.71 -10.76 14.17
CA LEU A 168 9.08 -11.32 15.48
C LEU A 168 10.58 -11.60 15.51
N LEU A 169 11.18 -11.41 16.68
CA LEU A 169 12.60 -11.61 16.94
C LEU A 169 12.85 -12.78 17.93
N PRO A 170 12.48 -14.02 17.57
CA PRO A 170 12.72 -15.17 18.43
C PRO A 170 14.21 -15.51 18.53
N THR A 171 14.61 -16.08 19.64
CA THR A 171 15.94 -16.66 19.81
C THR A 171 15.84 -18.18 19.73
N LYS A 172 16.66 -18.79 18.89
CA LYS A 172 16.73 -20.24 18.75
C LYS A 172 18.19 -20.68 18.58
N GLU A 173 18.70 -21.34 19.60
CA GLU A 173 20.03 -21.93 19.52
C GLU A 173 20.11 -23.05 18.51
N GLN A 174 21.25 -23.12 17.83
CA GLN A 174 21.55 -24.17 16.88
C GLN A 174 23.02 -24.54 16.93
N THR A 175 23.33 -25.81 17.03
CA THR A 175 24.69 -26.31 17.04
C THR A 175 25.46 -25.87 15.79
N GLY A 176 26.67 -25.37 15.98
CA GLY A 176 27.52 -24.89 14.90
C GLY A 176 27.21 -23.49 14.40
N GLN A 177 26.20 -22.80 14.97
CA GLN A 177 25.87 -21.43 14.60
C GLN A 177 26.29 -20.44 15.71
N PRO A 178 26.94 -19.32 15.35
CA PRO A 178 27.43 -18.37 16.35
C PRO A 178 26.32 -17.53 16.98
N TYR A 179 25.15 -17.40 16.33
CA TYR A 179 24.07 -16.53 16.76
C TYR A 179 22.74 -17.28 16.86
N SER A 180 21.92 -16.92 17.85
CA SER A 180 20.59 -17.50 18.10
C SER A 180 19.44 -16.58 17.67
N LEU A 181 19.70 -15.27 17.46
CA LEU A 181 18.70 -14.34 16.96
C LEU A 181 18.15 -14.81 15.60
N ARG A 182 16.83 -14.80 15.48
CA ARG A 182 16.12 -15.10 14.23
C ARG A 182 15.14 -13.98 13.93
N VAL A 183 14.90 -13.78 12.66
CA VAL A 183 13.89 -12.84 12.14
C VAL A 183 12.75 -13.70 11.58
N ARG A 184 11.54 -13.47 12.04
CA ARG A 184 10.33 -14.11 11.50
C ARG A 184 9.35 -13.07 11.03
N LEU A 185 9.16 -12.98 9.73
CA LEU A 185 8.09 -12.18 9.16
C LEU A 185 6.75 -12.91 9.33
N VAL A 186 5.77 -12.22 9.87
CA VAL A 186 4.40 -12.71 10.04
C VAL A 186 3.49 -11.99 9.07
N GLU A 187 2.64 -12.73 8.37
CA GLU A 187 1.66 -12.15 7.48
C GLU A 187 0.70 -11.22 8.25
N ALA A 188 0.44 -10.04 7.72
CA ALA A 188 -0.28 -8.97 8.42
C ALA A 188 -1.67 -9.40 8.94
N ASP A 189 -2.37 -10.29 8.20
CA ASP A 189 -3.68 -10.82 8.59
C ASP A 189 -3.63 -11.80 9.76
N ARG A 190 -2.46 -12.40 10.02
CA ARG A 190 -2.28 -13.28 11.19
C ARG A 190 -2.18 -12.51 12.50
N VAL A 191 -1.92 -11.21 12.44
CA VAL A 191 -2.02 -10.32 13.60
C VAL A 191 -3.43 -9.75 13.60
N CYS A 192 -4.31 -10.37 14.34
CA CYS A 192 -5.74 -10.06 14.40
C CYS A 192 -6.27 -10.32 15.80
N SER A 193 -7.38 -9.68 16.15
CA SER A 193 -8.04 -9.86 17.44
C SER A 193 -8.60 -11.29 17.54
N PRO A 194 -8.44 -11.99 18.68
CA PRO A 194 -9.05 -13.29 18.90
C PRO A 194 -10.56 -13.24 18.63
N ASP A 195 -11.07 -14.30 17.99
CA ASP A 195 -12.47 -14.44 17.61
C ASP A 195 -12.98 -13.36 16.63
N GLY A 196 -12.09 -12.57 16.05
CA GLY A 196 -12.43 -11.49 15.11
C GLY A 196 -13.07 -10.25 15.75
N PHE A 197 -13.05 -10.15 17.09
CA PHE A 197 -13.67 -9.04 17.79
C PHE A 197 -12.65 -8.11 18.45
N ASP A 198 -12.73 -6.83 18.13
CA ASP A 198 -11.99 -5.79 18.83
C ASP A 198 -12.55 -5.53 20.22
N ARG A 199 -11.71 -5.10 21.15
CA ARG A 199 -12.03 -4.80 22.53
C ARG A 199 -11.59 -3.38 22.87
N LEU A 200 -12.56 -2.47 22.96
CA LEU A 200 -12.31 -1.04 23.22
C LEU A 200 -12.38 -0.67 24.71
N VAL A 201 -12.78 -1.61 25.54
CA VAL A 201 -12.91 -1.44 27.00
C VAL A 201 -12.12 -2.53 27.70
N PRO A 202 -11.60 -2.27 28.90
CA PRO A 202 -10.86 -3.26 29.66
C PRO A 202 -11.65 -4.57 29.83
N CYS A 203 -11.00 -5.69 29.49
CA CYS A 203 -11.59 -7.02 29.57
C CYS A 203 -10.49 -8.08 29.71
N THR A 204 -10.88 -9.31 30.01
CA THR A 204 -9.96 -10.45 30.02
C THR A 204 -10.08 -11.23 28.71
N VAL A 205 -8.95 -11.40 28.01
CA VAL A 205 -8.85 -12.16 26.75
C VAL A 205 -7.88 -13.32 26.94
N GLN A 206 -8.34 -14.55 26.80
CA GLN A 206 -7.52 -15.77 27.00
C GLN A 206 -6.69 -15.76 28.30
N GLY A 207 -7.26 -15.24 29.40
CA GLY A 207 -6.61 -15.17 30.72
C GLY A 207 -5.66 -13.98 30.91
N HIS A 208 -5.57 -13.08 29.98
CA HIS A 208 -4.79 -11.84 30.08
C HIS A 208 -5.73 -10.64 30.25
N ASP A 209 -5.39 -9.74 31.17
CA ASP A 209 -6.08 -8.47 31.33
C ASP A 209 -5.61 -7.51 30.24
N VAL A 210 -6.54 -7.10 29.38
CA VAL A 210 -6.32 -6.27 28.21
C VAL A 210 -7.09 -4.98 28.37
N HIS A 211 -6.44 -3.82 28.22
CA HIS A 211 -7.11 -2.53 28.30
C HIS A 211 -7.84 -2.18 27.01
N CYS A 212 -7.14 -2.30 25.89
CA CYS A 212 -7.70 -2.10 24.56
C CYS A 212 -7.01 -3.04 23.56
N LEU A 213 -7.79 -3.68 22.69
CA LEU A 213 -7.30 -4.58 21.65
C LEU A 213 -8.02 -4.27 20.35
N VAL A 214 -7.27 -3.84 19.33
CA VAL A 214 -7.82 -3.51 18.01
C VAL A 214 -6.93 -4.14 16.94
N GLN A 215 -7.54 -4.92 16.04
CA GLN A 215 -6.85 -5.57 14.93
C GLN A 215 -5.57 -6.31 15.36
N GLY A 216 -5.63 -6.99 16.53
CA GLY A 216 -4.52 -7.74 17.10
C GLY A 216 -3.43 -6.92 17.80
N VAL A 217 -3.57 -5.61 17.88
CA VAL A 217 -2.66 -4.71 18.61
C VAL A 217 -3.26 -4.34 19.96
N GLU A 218 -2.58 -4.74 21.03
CA GLU A 218 -2.98 -4.46 22.41
C GLU A 218 -2.28 -3.20 22.90
N THR A 219 -3.07 -2.27 23.47
CA THR A 219 -2.56 -1.04 24.07
C THR A 219 -3.00 -0.91 25.52
N ASP A 220 -2.19 -0.18 26.31
CA ASP A 220 -2.53 0.19 27.68
C ASP A 220 -3.49 1.40 27.73
N ALA A 221 -3.69 1.91 28.95
CA ALA A 221 -4.56 3.06 29.20
C ALA A 221 -4.10 4.36 28.53
N ASP A 222 -2.80 4.51 28.33
CA ASP A 222 -2.18 5.69 27.70
C ASP A 222 -2.08 5.54 26.17
N GLY A 223 -2.49 4.39 25.61
CA GLY A 223 -2.43 4.08 24.18
C GLY A 223 -1.07 3.53 23.72
N MET A 224 -0.16 3.19 24.65
CA MET A 224 1.11 2.57 24.32
C MET A 224 0.91 1.10 23.95
N VAL A 225 1.56 0.64 22.90
CA VAL A 225 1.50 -0.76 22.47
C VAL A 225 2.26 -1.65 23.45
N VAL A 226 1.55 -2.62 24.04
CA VAL A 226 2.11 -3.56 25.02
C VAL A 226 2.28 -4.97 24.47
N ALA A 227 1.42 -5.42 23.56
CA ALA A 227 1.50 -6.75 23.00
C ALA A 227 0.83 -6.84 21.63
N TYR A 228 1.12 -7.93 20.93
CA TYR A 228 0.51 -8.33 19.67
C TYR A 228 -0.11 -9.72 19.80
N TRP A 229 -1.30 -9.89 19.24
CA TRP A 229 -2.00 -11.17 19.20
C TRP A 229 -1.80 -11.81 17.83
N VAL A 230 -1.03 -12.88 17.82
CA VAL A 230 -0.60 -13.56 16.59
C VAL A 230 -1.34 -14.89 16.46
N CYS A 231 -2.10 -15.05 15.38
CA CYS A 231 -2.76 -16.31 15.04
C CYS A 231 -1.74 -17.32 14.47
N ASP A 232 -1.87 -18.59 14.81
CA ASP A 232 -1.01 -19.69 14.34
C ASP A 232 -1.13 -19.93 12.84
N ARG A 233 -2.26 -19.57 12.23
CA ARG A 233 -2.59 -19.72 10.81
C ARG A 233 -3.30 -18.50 10.26
N HIS A 234 -3.39 -18.41 8.93
CA HIS A 234 -4.14 -17.34 8.30
C HIS A 234 -5.64 -17.47 8.61
N PRO A 235 -6.34 -16.45 9.12
CA PRO A 235 -7.74 -16.55 9.54
C PRO A 235 -8.69 -17.00 8.43
N LEU A 236 -8.39 -16.66 7.17
CA LEU A 236 -9.18 -17.03 5.99
C LEU A 236 -8.65 -18.29 5.27
N ALA A 237 -7.72 -19.05 5.88
CA ALA A 237 -7.27 -20.29 5.27
C ALA A 237 -8.41 -21.32 5.22
N SER A 238 -8.52 -22.08 4.13
CA SER A 238 -9.57 -23.09 3.94
C SER A 238 -9.62 -24.14 5.05
N ASN A 239 -8.49 -24.39 5.71
CA ASN A 239 -8.35 -25.34 6.81
C ASN A 239 -8.32 -24.65 8.19
N ALA A 240 -8.61 -23.36 8.29
CA ALA A 240 -8.50 -22.61 9.55
C ALA A 240 -9.35 -23.24 10.67
N TYR A 241 -10.50 -23.79 10.33
CA TYR A 241 -11.47 -24.34 11.28
C TYR A 241 -11.57 -25.86 11.30
N THR A 242 -10.81 -26.60 10.47
CA THR A 242 -10.93 -28.06 10.35
C THR A 242 -10.15 -28.85 11.41
N SER A 243 -9.19 -28.23 12.11
CA SER A 243 -8.31 -28.90 13.08
C SER A 243 -8.21 -28.08 14.38
N GLY A 244 -9.25 -28.13 15.20
CA GLY A 244 -9.25 -27.48 16.52
C GLY A 244 -9.40 -25.94 16.51
N GLY A 245 -9.63 -25.32 15.35
CA GLY A 245 -9.77 -23.88 15.21
C GLY A 245 -8.43 -23.13 15.23
N PRO A 246 -8.46 -21.80 15.01
CA PRO A 246 -7.28 -20.94 15.11
C PRO A 246 -6.89 -20.71 16.57
N HIS A 247 -5.59 -20.67 16.82
CA HIS A 247 -5.02 -20.36 18.13
C HIS A 247 -4.24 -19.05 18.08
N TRP A 248 -4.43 -18.19 19.08
CA TRP A 248 -3.71 -16.93 19.20
C TRP A 248 -2.65 -17.03 20.29
N THR A 249 -1.50 -16.49 20.01
CA THR A 249 -0.42 -16.30 20.98
C THR A 249 -0.25 -14.81 21.23
N ARG A 250 -0.33 -14.42 22.48
CA ARG A 250 -0.02 -13.05 22.92
C ARG A 250 1.49 -12.89 23.01
N VAL A 251 2.06 -12.02 22.19
CA VAL A 251 3.50 -11.70 22.15
C VAL A 251 3.70 -10.30 22.71
N GLU A 252 4.42 -10.17 23.83
CA GLU A 252 4.75 -8.86 24.41
C GLU A 252 5.65 -8.08 23.43
N ALA A 253 5.37 -6.79 23.25
CA ALA A 253 6.16 -5.93 22.36
C ALA A 253 7.63 -5.85 22.83
N TYR A 254 7.82 -5.78 24.15
CA TYR A 254 9.13 -5.74 24.81
C TYR A 254 9.19 -6.73 25.96
N THR A 255 10.36 -7.32 26.15
CA THR A 255 10.62 -8.19 27.32
C THR A 255 10.67 -7.33 28.59
N LYS A 256 9.90 -7.67 29.61
CA LYS A 256 9.78 -6.88 30.86
C LYS A 256 11.08 -6.77 31.64
N THR A 257 11.94 -7.80 31.59
CA THR A 257 13.18 -7.87 32.35
C THR A 257 14.36 -7.13 31.71
N THR A 258 14.47 -7.15 30.39
CA THR A 258 15.63 -6.64 29.65
C THR A 258 15.29 -5.43 28.79
N GLY A 259 14.01 -5.11 28.58
CA GLY A 259 13.58 -4.11 27.62
C GLY A 259 13.84 -4.47 26.15
N ARG A 260 14.25 -5.72 25.89
CA ARG A 260 14.50 -6.23 24.52
C ARG A 260 13.23 -6.20 23.70
N ARG A 261 13.32 -5.77 22.45
CA ARG A 261 12.22 -5.83 21.49
C ARG A 261 11.96 -7.26 21.06
N ASN A 262 10.71 -7.72 21.16
CA ASN A 262 10.28 -9.00 20.64
C ASN A 262 9.56 -8.86 19.30
N VAL A 263 8.96 -7.69 19.03
CA VAL A 263 8.16 -7.42 17.85
C VAL A 263 8.60 -6.09 17.23
N LEU A 264 8.82 -6.08 15.93
CA LEU A 264 8.92 -4.86 15.14
C LEU A 264 7.64 -4.73 14.33
N HIS A 265 7.03 -3.56 14.39
CA HIS A 265 5.86 -3.20 13.62
C HIS A 265 6.25 -2.13 12.59
N VAL A 266 6.54 -2.58 11.38
CA VAL A 266 6.96 -1.73 10.25
C VAL A 266 5.73 -1.19 9.57
N MET A 267 5.42 0.09 9.78
CA MET A 267 4.26 0.76 9.19
C MET A 267 4.46 2.27 9.07
N ASN A 268 3.85 2.88 8.08
CA ASN A 268 3.72 4.34 8.00
C ASN A 268 2.38 4.77 8.61
N ARG A 269 2.43 5.67 9.61
CA ARG A 269 1.23 6.21 10.25
C ARG A 269 0.82 7.51 9.56
N GLU A 270 -0.40 7.54 9.05
CA GLU A 270 -1.00 8.72 8.43
C GLU A 270 -1.81 9.55 9.41
N ARG A 271 -2.27 8.93 10.52
CA ARG A 271 -3.04 9.60 11.58
C ARG A 271 -2.52 9.23 12.97
N ALA A 272 -2.59 10.22 13.88
CA ALA A 272 -2.33 9.96 15.30
C ALA A 272 -3.34 8.94 15.85
N GLY A 273 -2.88 8.01 16.70
CA GLY A 273 -3.71 6.94 17.25
C GLY A 273 -3.96 5.75 16.34
N GLN A 274 -3.46 5.76 15.11
CA GLN A 274 -3.51 4.62 14.19
C GLN A 274 -2.61 3.48 14.68
N ARG A 275 -3.16 2.26 14.72
CA ARG A 275 -2.49 1.04 15.19
C ARG A 275 -2.07 0.10 14.05
N ARG A 276 -2.70 0.20 12.88
CA ARG A 276 -2.41 -0.63 11.70
C ARG A 276 -2.13 0.25 10.49
N GLY A 277 -1.21 -0.18 9.64
CA GLY A 277 -0.82 0.56 8.44
C GLY A 277 -1.82 0.45 7.30
N VAL A 278 -1.81 1.43 6.39
CA VAL A 278 -2.66 1.46 5.18
C VAL A 278 -1.85 0.97 3.99
N PRO A 279 -2.37 0.03 3.16
CA PRO A 279 -1.70 -0.40 1.93
C PRO A 279 -1.36 0.77 1.01
N MET A 280 -0.15 0.77 0.44
CA MET A 280 0.29 1.82 -0.49
C MET A 280 -0.68 2.02 -1.67
N LEU A 281 -1.35 0.95 -2.11
CA LEU A 281 -2.31 1.01 -3.21
C LEU A 281 -3.70 1.54 -2.78
N ALA A 282 -3.99 1.71 -1.49
CA ALA A 282 -5.31 2.08 -1.00
C ALA A 282 -5.95 3.28 -1.74
N PRO A 283 -5.27 4.42 -1.92
CA PRO A 283 -5.86 5.60 -2.57
C PRO A 283 -6.14 5.40 -4.06
N VAL A 284 -5.53 4.39 -4.70
CA VAL A 284 -5.61 4.16 -6.15
C VAL A 284 -6.33 2.88 -6.54
N LEU A 285 -6.82 2.08 -5.57
CA LEU A 285 -7.48 0.79 -5.85
C LEU A 285 -8.65 0.91 -6.83
N GLU A 286 -9.49 1.93 -6.66
CA GLU A 286 -10.62 2.16 -7.54
C GLU A 286 -10.16 2.52 -8.96
N ALA A 287 -9.22 3.46 -9.09
CA ALA A 287 -8.67 3.86 -10.37
C ALA A 287 -7.97 2.69 -11.10
N LEU A 288 -7.23 1.86 -10.37
CA LEU A 288 -6.62 0.64 -10.90
C LEU A 288 -7.66 -0.35 -11.42
N LYS A 289 -8.76 -0.55 -10.68
CA LYS A 289 -9.84 -1.45 -11.10
C LYS A 289 -10.58 -0.92 -12.33
N GLN A 290 -10.82 0.40 -12.38
CA GLN A 290 -11.45 1.04 -13.55
C GLN A 290 -10.53 0.93 -14.78
N LEU A 291 -9.23 1.16 -14.62
CA LEU A 291 -8.25 1.01 -15.71
C LEU A 291 -8.24 -0.42 -16.25
N SER A 292 -8.21 -1.43 -15.38
CA SER A 292 -8.27 -2.84 -15.79
C SER A 292 -9.56 -3.13 -16.58
N ARG A 293 -10.72 -2.74 -16.07
CA ARG A 293 -11.99 -2.95 -16.73
C ARG A 293 -12.09 -2.25 -18.10
N TYR A 294 -11.55 -1.04 -18.19
CA TYR A 294 -11.53 -0.31 -19.46
C TYR A 294 -10.62 -1.00 -20.49
N THR A 295 -9.44 -1.46 -20.05
CA THR A 295 -8.53 -2.23 -20.92
C THR A 295 -9.18 -3.54 -21.40
N ASP A 296 -9.84 -4.29 -20.52
CA ASP A 296 -10.53 -5.53 -20.87
C ASP A 296 -11.67 -5.29 -21.88
N ALA A 297 -12.45 -4.20 -21.68
CA ALA A 297 -13.52 -3.82 -22.59
C ALA A 297 -12.97 -3.43 -23.96
N GLU A 298 -11.85 -2.70 -24.03
CA GLU A 298 -11.20 -2.28 -25.27
C GLU A 298 -10.63 -3.47 -26.05
N ILE A 299 -9.99 -4.41 -25.34
CA ILE A 299 -9.52 -5.67 -25.93
C ILE A 299 -10.70 -6.46 -26.50
N THR A 300 -11.79 -6.57 -25.75
CA THR A 300 -13.00 -7.27 -26.21
C THR A 300 -13.60 -6.62 -27.44
N ALA A 301 -13.68 -5.28 -27.45
CA ALA A 301 -14.17 -4.53 -28.61
C ALA A 301 -13.26 -4.71 -29.84
N ALA A 302 -11.94 -4.73 -29.65
CA ALA A 302 -10.99 -5.00 -30.72
C ALA A 302 -11.14 -6.42 -31.30
N VAL A 303 -11.31 -7.42 -30.43
CA VAL A 303 -11.55 -8.82 -30.86
C VAL A 303 -12.85 -8.93 -31.64
N LEU A 304 -13.95 -8.34 -31.13
CA LEU A 304 -15.22 -8.33 -31.81
C LEU A 304 -15.13 -7.64 -33.19
N SER A 305 -14.47 -6.47 -33.25
CA SER A 305 -14.26 -5.77 -34.55
C SER A 305 -13.47 -6.60 -35.55
N ALA A 306 -12.54 -7.44 -35.09
CA ALA A 306 -11.74 -8.33 -35.96
C ALA A 306 -12.56 -9.56 -36.43
N MET A 307 -13.65 -9.91 -35.75
CA MET A 307 -14.50 -11.05 -36.10
C MET A 307 -15.53 -10.71 -37.17
N PHE A 308 -15.97 -9.46 -37.28
CA PHE A 308 -17.00 -9.07 -38.25
C PHE A 308 -16.40 -8.82 -39.61
N THR A 309 -16.76 -9.70 -40.59
CA THR A 309 -16.19 -9.57 -41.91
C THR A 309 -17.22 -9.26 -43.00
N VAL A 310 -18.33 -9.96 -43.10
CA VAL A 310 -19.34 -9.69 -44.17
C VAL A 310 -20.72 -10.19 -43.75
N PHE A 311 -21.74 -9.33 -43.88
CA PHE A 311 -23.14 -9.74 -43.88
C PHE A 311 -23.71 -9.61 -45.27
N VAL A 312 -24.30 -10.68 -45.81
CA VAL A 312 -24.92 -10.69 -47.13
C VAL A 312 -26.45 -10.62 -47.00
N LYS A 313 -27.03 -9.48 -47.38
CA LYS A 313 -28.49 -9.30 -47.39
C LYS A 313 -29.05 -9.79 -48.73
N GLN A 314 -29.95 -10.77 -48.71
CA GLN A 314 -30.69 -11.21 -49.86
C GLN A 314 -32.01 -10.44 -49.98
N GLY A 315 -32.16 -9.65 -51.03
CA GLY A 315 -33.36 -8.83 -51.26
C GLY A 315 -34.56 -9.58 -51.87
N VAL A 316 -34.39 -10.82 -52.32
CA VAL A 316 -35.45 -11.64 -52.96
C VAL A 316 -35.19 -13.10 -52.59
N ALA A 317 -36.24 -13.84 -52.26
CA ALA A 317 -36.18 -15.29 -52.05
C ALA A 317 -35.78 -15.98 -53.38
N SER A 318 -34.52 -16.25 -53.57
CA SER A 318 -34.02 -17.12 -54.65
C SER A 318 -33.32 -18.30 -53.98
N ASP A 319 -33.55 -19.51 -54.43
CA ASP A 319 -32.88 -20.72 -54.00
C ASP A 319 -31.36 -20.72 -54.33
N ALA A 320 -30.87 -19.64 -54.92
CA ALA A 320 -29.46 -19.47 -55.28
C ALA A 320 -28.68 -18.91 -54.08
N ARG A 321 -27.78 -19.68 -53.55
CA ARG A 321 -26.81 -19.23 -52.51
C ARG A 321 -25.95 -18.07 -53.05
N PRO A 322 -25.72 -16.99 -52.24
CA PRO A 322 -24.78 -15.95 -52.62
C PRO A 322 -23.42 -16.60 -52.88
N PHE A 323 -22.75 -16.21 -53.94
CA PHE A 323 -21.48 -16.75 -54.40
C PHE A 323 -21.46 -18.19 -54.92
N GLY A 324 -22.64 -18.87 -55.09
CA GLY A 324 -22.76 -20.19 -55.71
C GLY A 324 -21.91 -21.28 -55.03
N GLU A 325 -21.28 -22.16 -55.82
CA GLU A 325 -20.41 -23.24 -55.37
C GLU A 325 -18.95 -22.80 -55.02
N MET A 326 -18.67 -21.50 -55.00
CA MET A 326 -17.29 -21.01 -54.81
C MET A 326 -16.81 -21.01 -53.37
N LEU A 327 -17.67 -21.17 -52.39
CA LEU A 327 -17.27 -21.16 -50.95
C LEU A 327 -17.24 -22.59 -50.41
N PRO A 328 -16.18 -22.98 -49.67
CA PRO A 328 -16.14 -24.25 -48.98
C PRO A 328 -17.31 -24.39 -48.01
N PRO A 329 -17.89 -25.61 -47.85
CA PRO A 329 -19.06 -25.83 -46.98
C PRO A 329 -18.82 -25.48 -45.49
N ASP A 330 -17.59 -25.55 -45.05
CA ASP A 330 -17.11 -25.25 -43.70
C ASP A 330 -17.00 -23.74 -43.37
N MET A 331 -17.17 -22.89 -44.41
CA MET A 331 -17.25 -21.43 -44.25
C MET A 331 -18.67 -20.87 -44.27
N LEU A 332 -19.70 -21.72 -44.50
CA LEU A 332 -21.11 -21.34 -44.55
C LEU A 332 -21.75 -21.63 -43.19
N ILE A 333 -22.26 -20.60 -42.53
CA ILE A 333 -23.11 -20.74 -41.34
C ILE A 333 -24.56 -20.59 -41.81
N ASP A 334 -25.35 -21.66 -41.65
CA ASP A 334 -26.76 -21.67 -42.05
C ASP A 334 -27.60 -20.98 -40.96
N ALA A 335 -28.25 -19.86 -41.29
CA ALA A 335 -29.06 -19.06 -40.36
C ALA A 335 -30.37 -19.78 -39.92
N GLN A 336 -30.69 -20.96 -40.45
CA GLN A 336 -31.87 -21.71 -40.05
C GLN A 336 -31.71 -22.50 -38.77
N ASP A 337 -30.50 -22.70 -38.29
CA ASP A 337 -30.23 -23.36 -37.00
C ASP A 337 -30.03 -22.33 -35.89
N GLN A 338 -31.11 -21.89 -35.26
CA GLN A 338 -31.13 -20.84 -34.23
C GLN A 338 -30.58 -21.26 -32.88
N SER A 339 -30.01 -22.46 -32.72
CA SER A 339 -29.63 -22.98 -31.39
C SER A 339 -28.25 -22.52 -30.90
N SER A 340 -27.31 -22.18 -31.79
CA SER A 340 -26.04 -21.50 -31.41
C SER A 340 -25.26 -21.09 -32.67
N ILE A 341 -25.12 -19.78 -32.90
CA ILE A 341 -24.24 -19.26 -33.94
C ILE A 341 -22.89 -18.98 -33.31
N GLU A 342 -21.91 -19.84 -33.55
CA GLU A 342 -20.50 -19.55 -33.19
C GLU A 342 -19.88 -18.64 -34.26
N LEU A 343 -19.69 -17.37 -33.91
CA LEU A 343 -19.00 -16.39 -34.77
C LEU A 343 -17.50 -16.62 -34.70
N GLY A 344 -16.90 -17.10 -35.78
CA GLY A 344 -15.44 -17.22 -35.96
C GLY A 344 -14.85 -16.11 -36.82
N PRO A 345 -13.49 -15.92 -36.81
CA PRO A 345 -12.86 -14.97 -37.71
C PRO A 345 -13.13 -15.29 -39.18
N GLY A 346 -13.69 -14.32 -39.90
CA GLY A 346 -14.05 -14.52 -41.32
C GLY A 346 -15.38 -15.23 -41.59
N ALA A 347 -16.23 -15.40 -40.57
CA ALA A 347 -17.56 -15.99 -40.75
C ALA A 347 -18.45 -15.13 -41.66
N ILE A 348 -19.08 -15.74 -42.64
CA ILE A 348 -20.07 -15.10 -43.53
C ILE A 348 -21.45 -15.58 -43.14
N LEU A 349 -22.28 -14.66 -42.63
CA LEU A 349 -23.65 -14.95 -42.20
C LEU A 349 -24.62 -14.59 -43.34
N SER A 350 -25.47 -15.55 -43.76
CA SER A 350 -26.56 -15.33 -44.69
C SER A 350 -27.80 -14.97 -43.91
N LEU A 351 -28.42 -13.82 -44.22
CA LEU A 351 -29.64 -13.31 -43.59
C LEU A 351 -30.87 -13.78 -44.36
N ASN A 352 -31.99 -14.01 -43.65
CA ASN A 352 -33.28 -14.32 -44.27
C ASN A 352 -33.86 -13.10 -45.00
N PRO A 353 -34.73 -13.29 -45.99
CA PRO A 353 -35.40 -12.20 -46.70
C PRO A 353 -36.22 -11.34 -45.71
N GLY A 354 -35.88 -10.05 -45.65
CA GLY A 354 -36.55 -9.11 -44.74
C GLY A 354 -35.83 -8.81 -43.44
N GLU A 355 -34.76 -9.53 -43.11
CA GLU A 355 -33.86 -9.19 -41.98
C GLU A 355 -32.89 -8.10 -42.42
N ASP A 356 -32.72 -7.11 -41.56
CA ASP A 356 -31.73 -6.06 -41.72
C ASP A 356 -30.79 -6.08 -40.53
N VAL A 357 -29.51 -5.87 -40.74
CA VAL A 357 -28.54 -5.81 -39.66
C VAL A 357 -27.99 -4.39 -39.56
N GLU A 358 -28.28 -3.76 -38.45
CA GLU A 358 -27.65 -2.51 -38.09
C GLU A 358 -26.28 -2.80 -37.49
N PHE A 359 -25.24 -2.32 -38.14
CA PHE A 359 -23.90 -2.45 -37.63
C PHE A 359 -23.73 -1.54 -36.42
N ALA A 360 -23.59 -2.11 -35.23
CA ALA A 360 -22.87 -1.42 -34.17
C ALA A 360 -21.41 -1.35 -34.63
N ASP A 361 -21.06 -0.30 -35.38
CA ASP A 361 -19.68 -0.05 -35.82
C ASP A 361 -18.87 0.42 -34.59
N PRO A 362 -18.17 -0.46 -33.85
CA PRO A 362 -17.22 -0.04 -32.89
C PRO A 362 -16.07 0.58 -33.67
N LYS A 363 -16.03 1.93 -33.71
CA LYS A 363 -14.93 2.67 -34.35
C LYS A 363 -13.59 2.27 -33.73
N HIS A 364 -13.03 1.15 -34.17
CA HIS A 364 -11.70 0.70 -33.84
C HIS A 364 -10.73 0.99 -34.99
N PRO A 365 -9.47 1.45 -34.68
CA PRO A 365 -8.90 1.66 -33.34
C PRO A 365 -9.44 2.93 -32.65
N ASN A 366 -9.71 2.82 -31.34
CA ASN A 366 -10.11 3.95 -30.50
C ASN A 366 -8.94 4.92 -30.32
N THR A 367 -8.97 6.03 -31.03
CA THR A 367 -7.91 7.06 -30.96
C THR A 367 -7.78 7.75 -29.59
N GLY A 368 -8.80 7.65 -28.75
CA GLY A 368 -8.83 8.21 -27.40
C GLY A 368 -8.23 7.30 -26.32
N TYR A 369 -8.01 6.00 -26.61
CA TYR A 369 -7.57 5.01 -25.62
C TYR A 369 -6.27 5.39 -24.96
N ASP A 370 -5.23 5.71 -25.74
CA ASP A 370 -3.90 6.06 -25.22
C ASP A 370 -3.92 7.33 -24.38
N ALA A 371 -4.63 8.37 -24.83
CA ALA A 371 -4.74 9.63 -24.09
C ALA A 371 -5.46 9.46 -22.74
N PHE A 372 -6.54 8.67 -22.70
CA PHE A 372 -7.31 8.43 -21.48
C PHE A 372 -6.54 7.55 -20.49
N THR A 373 -5.97 6.44 -20.94
CA THR A 373 -5.18 5.55 -20.10
C THR A 373 -3.97 6.26 -19.51
N ASN A 374 -3.26 7.06 -20.30
CA ASN A 374 -2.13 7.87 -19.83
C ASN A 374 -2.56 8.91 -18.78
N ALA A 375 -3.72 9.55 -18.93
CA ALA A 375 -4.25 10.49 -17.94
C ALA A 375 -4.54 9.78 -16.61
N LEU A 376 -5.16 8.61 -16.65
CA LEU A 376 -5.47 7.81 -15.44
C LEU A 376 -4.18 7.33 -14.74
N ILE A 377 -3.22 6.82 -15.50
CA ILE A 377 -1.95 6.35 -14.94
C ILE A 377 -1.12 7.50 -14.35
N ARG A 378 -1.20 8.71 -14.92
CA ARG A 378 -0.59 9.90 -14.29
C ARG A 378 -1.20 10.22 -12.93
N GLN A 379 -2.52 10.10 -12.78
CA GLN A 379 -3.19 10.27 -11.47
C GLN A 379 -2.76 9.19 -10.48
N ILE A 380 -2.70 7.92 -10.92
CA ILE A 380 -2.23 6.80 -10.10
C ILE A 380 -0.77 7.04 -9.68
N GLY A 381 0.09 7.42 -10.63
CA GLY A 381 1.50 7.70 -10.36
C GLY A 381 1.69 8.86 -9.39
N ALA A 382 0.91 9.95 -9.54
CA ALA A 382 0.95 11.09 -8.63
C ALA A 382 0.54 10.71 -7.19
N ALA A 383 -0.49 9.89 -7.03
CA ALA A 383 -0.92 9.41 -5.71
C ALA A 383 0.07 8.45 -5.04
N LEU A 384 0.87 7.73 -5.83
CA LEU A 384 1.91 6.82 -5.36
C LEU A 384 3.30 7.46 -5.30
N GLU A 385 3.43 8.74 -5.62
CA GLU A 385 4.70 9.47 -5.73
C GLU A 385 5.69 8.81 -6.72
N ILE A 386 5.17 8.14 -7.75
CA ILE A 386 5.96 7.49 -8.80
C ILE A 386 5.75 8.23 -10.11
N PRO A 387 6.78 8.86 -10.69
CA PRO A 387 6.67 9.50 -11.99
C PRO A 387 6.20 8.52 -13.08
N PRO A 388 5.37 8.96 -14.03
CA PRO A 388 4.88 8.12 -15.11
C PRO A 388 6.00 7.45 -15.91
N GLU A 389 7.09 8.15 -16.16
CA GLU A 389 8.26 7.63 -16.89
C GLU A 389 8.88 6.41 -16.18
N VAL A 390 8.88 6.43 -14.85
CA VAL A 390 9.41 5.33 -14.04
C VAL A 390 8.40 4.18 -13.98
N LEU A 391 7.10 4.49 -13.86
CA LEU A 391 6.03 3.51 -13.78
C LEU A 391 5.89 2.73 -15.09
N PHE A 392 5.90 3.42 -16.23
CA PHE A 392 5.87 2.82 -17.56
C PHE A 392 7.23 2.28 -18.03
N LYS A 393 8.33 2.69 -17.36
CA LYS A 393 9.72 2.46 -17.84
C LYS A 393 9.96 3.02 -19.26
N GLN A 394 9.28 4.12 -19.58
CA GLN A 394 9.30 4.77 -20.88
C GLN A 394 9.67 6.24 -20.72
N PHE A 395 10.79 6.65 -21.30
CA PHE A 395 11.33 8.00 -21.23
C PHE A 395 11.14 8.69 -22.57
N THR A 396 9.97 9.30 -22.78
CA THR A 396 9.62 10.04 -24.01
C THR A 396 9.87 11.54 -23.89
N THR A 397 10.15 12.02 -22.68
CA THR A 397 10.40 13.43 -22.36
C THR A 397 11.86 13.82 -22.63
N SER A 398 12.16 15.13 -22.66
CA SER A 398 13.54 15.61 -22.78
C SER A 398 14.41 15.10 -21.63
N TYR A 399 15.72 14.93 -21.87
CA TYR A 399 16.68 14.48 -20.86
C TYR A 399 16.59 15.29 -19.56
N SER A 400 16.44 16.62 -19.66
CA SER A 400 16.34 17.50 -18.48
C SER A 400 15.06 17.25 -17.68
N ALA A 401 13.91 17.03 -18.34
CA ALA A 401 12.64 16.72 -17.70
C ALA A 401 12.68 15.33 -17.04
N ALA A 402 13.16 14.31 -17.75
CA ALA A 402 13.35 12.98 -17.21
C ALA A 402 14.27 12.97 -15.99
N ARG A 403 15.37 13.73 -16.02
CA ARG A 403 16.28 13.89 -14.88
C ARG A 403 15.61 14.58 -13.70
N GLY A 404 14.77 15.58 -13.95
CA GLY A 404 13.97 16.25 -12.92
C GLY A 404 13.04 15.27 -12.22
N ALA A 405 12.26 14.51 -12.97
CA ALA A 405 11.35 13.49 -12.46
C ALA A 405 12.08 12.38 -11.66
N LEU A 406 13.21 11.90 -12.17
CA LEU A 406 14.04 10.92 -11.46
C LEU A 406 14.61 11.48 -10.15
N ASN A 407 14.99 12.77 -10.10
CA ASN A 407 15.48 13.39 -8.87
C ASN A 407 14.40 13.47 -7.80
N GLU A 408 13.18 13.81 -8.19
CA GLU A 408 12.02 13.84 -7.29
C GLU A 408 11.73 12.44 -6.74
N PHE A 409 11.65 11.46 -7.61
CA PHE A 409 11.44 10.07 -7.22
C PHE A 409 12.54 9.53 -6.28
N TRP A 410 13.80 9.94 -6.49
CA TRP A 410 14.88 9.56 -5.60
C TRP A 410 14.74 10.14 -4.18
N ARG A 411 14.16 11.33 -4.03
CA ARG A 411 13.86 11.88 -2.71
C ARG A 411 12.84 11.01 -1.98
N THR A 412 11.75 10.63 -2.66
CA THR A 412 10.75 9.71 -2.11
C THR A 412 11.39 8.37 -1.71
N CYS A 413 12.18 7.76 -2.61
CA CYS A 413 12.87 6.50 -2.30
C CYS A 413 13.87 6.64 -1.14
N SER A 414 14.58 7.76 -1.01
CA SER A 414 15.50 7.99 0.09
C SER A 414 14.77 8.10 1.42
N MET A 415 13.68 8.89 1.47
CA MET A 415 12.83 9.02 2.66
C MET A 415 12.25 7.67 3.09
N GLN A 416 11.73 6.88 2.14
CA GLN A 416 11.20 5.54 2.41
C GLN A 416 12.29 4.58 2.92
N ARG A 417 13.52 4.72 2.42
CA ARG A 417 14.67 3.93 2.85
C ARG A 417 15.07 4.27 4.27
N ASP A 418 15.24 5.56 4.57
CA ASP A 418 15.64 6.03 5.89
C ASP A 418 14.63 5.55 6.95
N TRP A 419 13.36 5.74 6.67
CA TRP A 419 12.28 5.25 7.52
C TRP A 419 12.29 3.71 7.67
N PHE A 420 12.45 2.95 6.59
CA PHE A 420 12.53 1.49 6.65
C PHE A 420 13.76 1.00 7.44
N THR A 421 14.90 1.70 7.33
CA THR A 421 16.11 1.36 8.11
C THR A 421 15.88 1.58 9.59
N ASP A 422 15.20 2.65 9.98
CA ASP A 422 14.92 2.96 11.38
C ASP A 422 13.93 1.96 12.01
N ASP A 423 12.94 1.50 11.25
CA ASP A 423 11.91 0.59 11.77
C ASP A 423 12.30 -0.90 11.69
N PHE A 424 13.13 -1.29 10.74
CA PHE A 424 13.49 -2.69 10.51
C PHE A 424 14.98 -2.99 10.69
N CYS A 425 15.85 -2.32 9.92
CA CYS A 425 17.26 -2.73 9.86
C CYS A 425 18.02 -2.41 11.14
N GLN A 426 17.90 -1.19 11.64
CA GLN A 426 18.60 -0.70 12.81
C GLN A 426 18.21 -1.45 14.09
N PRO A 427 16.92 -1.68 14.40
CA PRO A 427 16.54 -2.45 15.58
C PRO A 427 17.04 -3.90 15.57
N ILE A 428 17.04 -4.55 14.41
CA ILE A 428 17.57 -5.92 14.28
C ILE A 428 19.08 -5.93 14.47
N TYR A 429 19.76 -4.95 13.91
CA TYR A 429 21.20 -4.80 14.07
C TYR A 429 21.60 -4.57 15.53
N GLU A 430 20.87 -3.74 16.27
CA GLU A 430 21.08 -3.50 17.70
C GLU A 430 20.91 -4.78 18.54
N GLU A 431 19.88 -5.58 18.24
CA GLU A 431 19.65 -6.86 18.94
C GLU A 431 20.71 -7.90 18.59
N TRP A 432 21.11 -7.98 17.31
CA TRP A 432 22.22 -8.82 16.89
C TRP A 432 23.54 -8.39 17.56
N PHE A 433 23.82 -7.09 17.59
CA PHE A 433 25.02 -6.54 18.21
C PHE A 433 25.07 -6.86 19.73
N ALA A 434 23.95 -6.70 20.41
CA ALA A 434 23.83 -7.06 21.82
C ALA A 434 24.13 -8.55 22.05
N GLU A 435 23.65 -9.44 21.18
CA GLU A 435 23.99 -10.87 21.24
C GLU A 435 25.49 -11.10 20.97
N ALA A 436 26.09 -10.41 19.99
CA ALA A 436 27.49 -10.53 19.66
C ALA A 436 28.41 -10.14 20.86
N VAL A 437 28.05 -9.07 21.56
CA VAL A 437 28.75 -8.63 22.79
C VAL A 437 28.54 -9.62 23.92
N ALA A 438 27.32 -10.09 24.16
CA ALA A 438 27.02 -11.06 25.21
C ALA A 438 27.73 -12.39 25.00
N ARG A 439 27.99 -12.81 23.76
CA ARG A 439 28.74 -14.00 23.37
C ARG A 439 30.27 -13.76 23.35
N GLY A 440 30.76 -12.56 23.65
CA GLY A 440 32.18 -12.20 23.64
C GLY A 440 32.83 -12.19 22.25
N ARG A 441 32.03 -12.10 21.19
CA ARG A 441 32.52 -12.04 19.79
C ARG A 441 32.93 -10.64 19.40
N ILE A 442 32.33 -9.63 20.01
CA ILE A 442 32.67 -8.22 19.87
C ILE A 442 32.97 -7.66 21.25
N ALA A 443 34.12 -7.03 21.40
CA ALA A 443 34.50 -6.34 22.64
C ALA A 443 33.87 -4.94 22.63
N ALA A 444 32.94 -4.68 23.55
CA ALA A 444 32.29 -3.38 23.73
C ALA A 444 32.13 -3.07 25.22
N PRO A 445 33.19 -2.58 25.89
CA PRO A 445 33.14 -2.24 27.31
C PRO A 445 32.01 -1.23 27.61
N GLY A 446 31.25 -1.50 28.69
CA GLY A 446 30.18 -0.60 29.14
C GLY A 446 28.86 -0.73 28.34
N PHE A 447 28.77 -1.56 27.30
CA PHE A 447 27.63 -1.68 26.40
C PHE A 447 26.27 -1.94 27.09
N PHE A 448 26.25 -2.78 28.12
CA PHE A 448 25.02 -3.10 28.87
C PHE A 448 24.80 -2.18 30.07
N ALA A 449 25.81 -1.38 30.46
CA ALA A 449 25.71 -0.53 31.62
C ALA A 449 25.14 0.86 31.30
N ASP A 450 25.45 1.39 30.11
CA ASP A 450 25.09 2.75 29.73
C ASP A 450 24.42 2.77 28.32
N PRO A 451 23.16 3.26 28.21
CA PRO A 451 22.49 3.42 26.94
C PRO A 451 23.21 4.34 25.94
N ALA A 452 23.98 5.36 26.41
CA ALA A 452 24.72 6.24 25.53
C ALA A 452 25.90 5.50 24.88
N ILE A 453 26.60 4.67 25.66
CA ILE A 453 27.66 3.78 25.16
C ILE A 453 27.11 2.77 24.18
N ARG A 454 25.95 2.17 24.50
CA ARG A 454 25.25 1.26 23.58
C ARG A 454 24.98 1.94 22.24
N LYS A 455 24.41 3.15 22.24
CA LYS A 455 24.11 3.92 21.02
C LYS A 455 25.38 4.26 20.22
N ALA A 456 26.45 4.63 20.89
CA ALA A 456 27.75 4.95 20.26
C ALA A 456 28.35 3.74 19.52
N TYR A 457 28.24 2.53 20.06
CA TYR A 457 28.70 1.30 19.40
C TYR A 457 27.74 0.85 18.25
N THR A 458 26.45 1.08 18.37
CA THR A 458 25.46 0.58 17.41
C THR A 458 25.08 1.59 16.34
N ALA A 459 25.72 2.76 16.30
CA ALA A 459 25.52 3.72 15.23
C ALA A 459 25.92 3.10 13.88
N CYS A 460 24.98 3.07 12.93
CA CYS A 460 25.17 2.42 11.64
C CYS A 460 24.46 3.19 10.52
N ALA A 461 25.16 3.44 9.44
CA ALA A 461 24.53 3.88 8.20
C ALA A 461 24.16 2.66 7.34
N TRP A 462 23.09 2.76 6.60
CA TRP A 462 22.61 1.68 5.75
C TRP A 462 22.74 2.05 4.27
N ASN A 463 23.70 1.40 3.61
CA ASN A 463 23.99 1.66 2.20
C ASN A 463 23.01 0.94 1.30
N GLY A 464 22.20 1.70 0.58
CA GLY A 464 21.27 1.21 -0.43
C GLY A 464 21.81 1.39 -1.86
N PRO A 465 20.95 1.18 -2.87
CA PRO A 465 21.33 1.38 -4.27
C PRO A 465 21.81 2.81 -4.49
N ALA A 466 23.03 2.92 -5.03
CA ALA A 466 23.63 4.21 -5.32
C ALA A 466 22.98 4.86 -6.55
N ARG A 467 22.79 6.18 -6.48
CA ARG A 467 22.41 6.98 -7.62
C ARG A 467 23.59 7.02 -8.62
N LYS A 468 23.58 6.15 -9.61
CA LYS A 468 24.53 6.27 -10.74
C LYS A 468 24.08 7.42 -11.63
N ILE A 469 24.58 8.61 -11.35
CA ILE A 469 24.57 9.69 -12.34
C ILE A 469 25.65 9.34 -13.34
N GLY A 470 25.27 8.96 -14.55
CA GLY A 470 26.25 8.75 -15.63
C GLY A 470 27.12 10.01 -15.72
N ARG A 471 28.43 9.86 -15.54
CA ARG A 471 29.38 10.88 -15.98
C ARG A 471 29.20 11.00 -17.48
N ALA A 472 28.68 12.13 -17.96
CA ALA A 472 28.87 12.50 -19.34
C ALA A 472 30.39 12.54 -19.55
N HIS A 473 30.89 11.67 -20.39
CA HIS A 473 32.23 11.85 -20.92
C HIS A 473 32.17 13.12 -21.77
N VAL A 474 32.82 14.18 -21.30
CA VAL A 474 33.23 15.31 -22.11
C VAL A 474 34.45 14.88 -22.93
#